data_3c3c60033103c5ee540a0c57dd4591e1
#
_entry.id   3c3c60033103c5ee540a0c57dd4591e1
#
_cell.length_a   1.000
_cell.length_b   1.000
_cell.length_c   1.000
_cell.angle_alpha   90.00
_cell.angle_beta   90.00
_cell.angle_gamma   90.00
#
_symmetry.space_group_name_H-M   'P 1'
#
loop_
_entity.id
_entity.type
_entity.pdbx_description
1 polymer ?
#
loop_
_entity_poly.entity_id
_entity_poly.type
_entity_poly.pdbx_seq_one_letter_code
_entity_poly.pdbx_strand_id
1 'polypeptide(L)'
;VIIDEFAALMATTGKELESIVARLAAMSRAVGIHLVLATQRPSIDVITGLIKANIPSRIAFMVASKMDSRIIIDQVGAEMLLGKGDMLYASAVDPFPVRIQGTFVSDNDVENVVEHVKAYGSPEYIDDEIFVDDDEDAEGGPSLFSDGDDPLYQQALDIVIQAGKASASYIQRR
;
A
#
# COMPACT_ATOMS: atom_id res chain seq x y z
N VAL A 1 -2.30 4.80 -11.05
CA VAL A 1 -1.93 3.74 -10.08
C VAL A 1 -3.20 3.18 -9.49
N ILE A 2 -3.35 1.86 -9.49
CA ILE A 2 -4.50 1.14 -8.92
C ILE A 2 -3.97 0.18 -7.86
N ILE A 3 -4.54 0.25 -6.65
CA ILE A 3 -4.27 -0.66 -5.54
C ILE A 3 -5.57 -1.38 -5.21
N ASP A 4 -5.61 -2.69 -5.46
CA ASP A 4 -6.82 -3.50 -5.38
C ASP A 4 -7.26 -3.79 -3.93
N GLU A 5 -6.33 -4.11 -3.02
CA GLU A 5 -6.63 -4.28 -1.61
C GLU A 5 -5.69 -3.46 -0.72
N PHE A 6 -6.07 -2.20 -0.50
CA PHE A 6 -5.26 -1.25 0.27
C PHE A 6 -5.07 -1.66 1.73
N ALA A 7 -6.05 -2.37 2.33
CA ALA A 7 -5.93 -2.85 3.70
C ALA A 7 -4.79 -3.86 3.88
N ALA A 8 -4.50 -4.67 2.87
CA ALA A 8 -3.39 -5.63 2.94
C ALA A 8 -2.03 -4.91 3.04
N LEU A 9 -1.85 -3.84 2.26
CA LEU A 9 -0.64 -3.02 2.32
C LEU A 9 -0.53 -2.25 3.64
N MET A 10 -1.64 -1.68 4.13
CA MET A 10 -1.65 -0.98 5.42
C MET A 10 -1.31 -1.91 6.59
N ALA A 11 -1.63 -3.20 6.50
CA ALA A 11 -1.29 -4.17 7.52
C ALA A 11 0.21 -4.48 7.60
N THR A 12 0.95 -4.35 6.49
CA THR A 12 2.39 -4.65 6.42
C THR A 12 3.27 -3.44 6.76
N THR A 13 2.97 -2.28 6.19
CA THR A 13 3.84 -1.08 6.26
C THR A 13 3.22 0.09 7.05
N GLY A 14 1.92 0.02 7.37
CA GLY A 14 1.25 0.94 8.29
C GLY A 14 1.44 2.43 7.99
N LYS A 15 1.96 3.17 8.98
CA LYS A 15 2.07 4.64 8.94
C LYS A 15 3.01 5.17 7.85
N GLU A 16 4.00 4.41 7.48
CA GLU A 16 4.95 4.81 6.43
C GLU A 16 4.24 4.86 5.08
N LEU A 17 3.52 3.79 4.73
CA LEU A 17 2.70 3.74 3.53
C LEU A 17 1.64 4.85 3.51
N GLU A 18 0.96 5.08 4.63
CA GLU A 18 -0.02 6.15 4.75
C GLU A 18 0.57 7.51 4.35
N SER A 19 1.75 7.83 4.88
CA SER A 19 2.46 9.09 4.58
C SER A 19 2.87 9.18 3.11
N ILE A 20 3.39 8.09 2.54
CA ILE A 20 3.81 8.03 1.13
C ILE A 20 2.60 8.22 0.21
N VAL A 21 1.51 7.50 0.46
CA VAL A 21 0.28 7.58 -0.35
C VAL A 21 -0.35 8.97 -0.25
N ALA A 22 -0.41 9.56 0.94
CA ALA A 22 -0.91 10.92 1.12
C ALA A 22 -0.06 11.95 0.37
N ARG A 23 1.25 11.83 0.43
CA ARG A 23 2.18 12.69 -0.32
C ARG A 23 2.03 12.48 -1.83
N LEU A 24 1.94 11.23 -2.29
CA LEU A 24 1.71 10.91 -3.69
C LEU A 24 0.38 11.52 -4.17
N ALA A 25 -0.72 11.36 -3.43
CA ALA A 25 -2.01 11.92 -3.77
C ALA A 25 -1.99 13.45 -3.88
N ALA A 26 -1.27 14.13 -2.97
CA ALA A 26 -1.11 15.58 -3.01
C ALA A 26 -0.32 16.08 -4.22
N MET A 27 0.73 15.37 -4.63
CA MET A 27 1.64 15.77 -5.71
C MET A 27 1.20 15.29 -7.09
N SER A 28 0.59 14.13 -7.18
CA SER A 28 0.24 13.44 -8.43
C SER A 28 -0.79 14.20 -9.26
N ARG A 29 -1.63 14.99 -8.61
CA ARG A 29 -2.65 15.83 -9.25
C ARG A 29 -2.04 16.78 -10.30
N ALA A 30 -0.91 17.39 -9.99
CA ALA A 30 -0.26 18.34 -10.88
C ALA A 30 0.34 17.70 -12.14
N VAL A 31 0.67 16.42 -12.08
CA VAL A 31 1.31 15.66 -13.18
C VAL A 31 0.35 14.67 -13.85
N GLY A 32 -0.94 14.71 -13.50
CA GLY A 32 -1.97 13.87 -14.13
C GLY A 32 -1.93 12.38 -13.73
N ILE A 33 -1.33 12.05 -12.59
CA ILE A 33 -1.37 10.68 -12.06
C ILE A 33 -2.66 10.49 -11.26
N HIS A 34 -3.48 9.51 -11.66
CA HIS A 34 -4.70 9.14 -10.96
C HIS A 34 -4.44 7.98 -10.00
N LEU A 35 -4.96 8.11 -8.78
CA LEU A 35 -4.88 7.09 -7.74
C LEU A 35 -6.26 6.47 -7.52
N VAL A 36 -6.31 5.13 -7.58
CA VAL A 36 -7.50 4.34 -7.21
C VAL A 36 -7.10 3.38 -6.09
N LEU A 37 -7.65 3.61 -4.90
CA LEU A 37 -7.47 2.75 -3.74
C LEU A 37 -8.75 1.98 -3.49
N ALA A 38 -8.71 0.67 -3.62
CA ALA A 38 -9.84 -0.20 -3.30
C ALA A 38 -9.55 -1.01 -2.03
N THR A 39 -10.57 -1.36 -1.29
CA THR A 39 -10.48 -2.26 -0.13
C THR A 39 -11.83 -2.89 0.18
N GLN A 40 -11.82 -4.14 0.59
CA GLN A 40 -12.97 -4.86 1.14
C GLN A 40 -13.07 -4.73 2.67
N ARG A 41 -12.09 -4.04 3.31
CA ARG A 41 -12.03 -3.85 4.76
C ARG A 41 -12.04 -2.37 5.12
N PRO A 42 -13.23 -1.74 5.15
CA PRO A 42 -13.37 -0.32 5.45
C PRO A 42 -13.24 -0.07 6.96
N SER A 43 -12.03 -0.19 7.50
CA SER A 43 -11.73 0.12 8.90
C SER A 43 -11.13 1.52 9.06
N ILE A 44 -11.18 2.06 10.27
CA ILE A 44 -10.61 3.38 10.60
C ILE A 44 -9.09 3.38 10.40
N ASP A 45 -8.45 2.24 10.62
CA ASP A 45 -6.99 2.10 10.46
C ASP A 45 -6.55 2.06 8.99
N VAL A 46 -7.46 1.76 8.08
CA VAL A 46 -7.22 1.70 6.63
C VAL A 46 -7.64 3.00 5.96
N ILE A 47 -8.85 3.49 6.25
CA ILE A 47 -9.41 4.72 5.69
C ILE A 47 -9.23 5.83 6.73
N THR A 48 -8.00 6.24 6.92
CA THR A 48 -7.62 7.23 7.92
C THR A 48 -8.02 8.65 7.54
N GLY A 49 -7.98 9.56 8.51
CA GLY A 49 -8.24 10.98 8.24
C GLY A 49 -7.25 11.59 7.24
N LEU A 50 -5.99 11.14 7.25
CA LEU A 50 -4.97 11.61 6.31
C LEU A 50 -5.26 11.15 4.88
N ILE A 51 -5.66 9.91 4.68
CA ILE A 51 -6.08 9.37 3.37
C ILE A 51 -7.32 10.13 2.87
N LYS A 52 -8.35 10.31 3.70
CA LYS A 52 -9.57 11.03 3.32
C LYS A 52 -9.31 12.48 2.91
N ALA A 53 -8.39 13.17 3.58
CA ALA A 53 -8.04 14.55 3.28
C ALA A 53 -7.37 14.71 1.91
N ASN A 54 -6.61 13.71 1.46
CA ASN A 54 -5.88 13.75 0.20
C ASN A 54 -6.59 13.04 -0.95
N ILE A 55 -7.55 12.15 -0.64
CA ILE A 55 -8.38 11.44 -1.63
C ILE A 55 -9.86 11.75 -1.29
N PRO A 56 -10.36 12.92 -1.70
CA PRO A 56 -11.67 13.39 -1.26
C PRO A 56 -12.84 12.74 -2.03
N SER A 57 -12.62 12.24 -3.24
CA SER A 57 -13.65 11.52 -4.00
C SER A 57 -13.69 10.06 -3.58
N ARG A 58 -14.88 9.59 -3.21
CA ARG A 58 -15.05 8.26 -2.64
C ARG A 58 -16.27 7.55 -3.21
N ILE A 59 -16.16 6.24 -3.33
CA ILE A 59 -17.25 5.36 -3.76
C ILE A 59 -17.47 4.35 -2.66
N ALA A 60 -18.71 4.20 -2.20
CA ALA A 60 -19.12 3.12 -1.32
C ALA A 60 -20.11 2.21 -2.04
N PHE A 61 -19.76 0.95 -2.20
CA PHE A 61 -20.71 -0.11 -2.51
C PHE A 61 -21.45 -0.54 -1.24
N MET A 62 -22.37 -1.51 -1.37
CA MET A 62 -23.10 -2.04 -0.22
C MET A 62 -22.14 -2.54 0.87
N VAL A 63 -22.37 -2.10 2.09
CA VAL A 63 -21.60 -2.49 3.28
C VAL A 63 -22.52 -3.11 4.34
N ALA A 64 -21.91 -3.79 5.32
CA ALA A 64 -22.66 -4.52 6.34
C ALA A 64 -23.28 -3.61 7.42
N SER A 65 -22.70 -2.44 7.69
CA SER A 65 -23.12 -1.59 8.80
C SER A 65 -23.15 -0.10 8.47
N LYS A 66 -23.91 0.67 9.25
CA LYS A 66 -23.89 2.14 9.22
C LYS A 66 -22.53 2.72 9.58
N MET A 67 -21.74 2.01 10.38
CA MET A 67 -20.41 2.43 10.77
C MET A 67 -19.47 2.36 9.56
N ASP A 68 -19.52 1.27 8.79
CA ASP A 68 -18.71 1.11 7.59
C ASP A 68 -19.02 2.21 6.56
N SER A 69 -20.32 2.52 6.38
CA SER A 69 -20.73 3.64 5.53
C SER A 69 -20.10 4.97 5.97
N ARG A 70 -20.15 5.27 7.28
CA ARG A 70 -19.50 6.49 7.81
C ARG A 70 -18.00 6.49 7.65
N ILE A 71 -17.35 5.35 7.80
CA ILE A 71 -15.90 5.25 7.60
C ILE A 71 -15.54 5.63 6.16
N ILE A 72 -16.33 5.20 5.18
CA ILE A 72 -16.01 5.44 3.76
C ILE A 72 -16.42 6.86 3.33
N ILE A 73 -17.69 7.21 3.50
CA ILE A 73 -18.27 8.43 2.91
C ILE A 73 -18.71 9.49 3.94
N ASP A 74 -18.36 9.32 5.21
CA ASP A 74 -18.69 10.19 6.34
C ASP A 74 -20.20 10.30 6.63
N GLN A 75 -21.04 9.54 5.95
CA GLN A 75 -22.50 9.49 6.05
C GLN A 75 -23.01 8.06 6.08
N VAL A 76 -24.23 7.87 6.56
CA VAL A 76 -24.97 6.61 6.48
C VAL A 76 -25.63 6.47 5.11
N GLY A 77 -25.97 5.26 4.72
CA GLY A 77 -26.73 4.98 3.49
C GLY A 77 -26.17 3.84 2.65
N ALA A 78 -24.86 3.59 2.69
CA ALA A 78 -24.27 2.50 1.92
C ALA A 78 -24.73 1.11 2.42
N GLU A 79 -25.15 1.00 3.68
CA GLU A 79 -25.74 -0.21 4.24
C GLU A 79 -27.14 -0.54 3.68
N MET A 80 -27.77 0.41 3.01
CA MET A 80 -29.10 0.23 2.39
C MET A 80 -29.04 -0.01 0.88
N LEU A 81 -27.84 -0.07 0.30
CA LEU A 81 -27.63 -0.34 -1.13
C LEU A 81 -28.03 -1.79 -1.47
N LEU A 82 -28.37 -2.01 -2.73
CA LEU A 82 -28.90 -3.29 -3.21
C LEU A 82 -27.82 -4.28 -3.66
N GLY A 83 -26.54 -3.86 -3.66
CA GLY A 83 -25.44 -4.64 -4.23
C GLY A 83 -25.42 -4.62 -5.77
N LYS A 84 -24.61 -5.49 -6.36
CA LYS A 84 -24.51 -5.65 -7.82
C LYS A 84 -24.25 -4.35 -8.59
N GLY A 85 -23.35 -3.53 -8.05
CA GLY A 85 -22.96 -2.27 -8.68
C GLY A 85 -23.73 -1.04 -8.19
N ASP A 86 -24.75 -1.20 -7.34
CA ASP A 86 -25.40 -0.08 -6.67
C ASP A 86 -24.43 0.59 -5.70
N MET A 87 -24.21 1.89 -5.83
CA MET A 87 -23.17 2.61 -5.10
C MET A 87 -23.58 4.03 -4.72
N LEU A 88 -22.90 4.56 -3.71
CA LEU A 88 -22.92 5.98 -3.35
C LEU A 88 -21.57 6.61 -3.76
N TYR A 89 -21.64 7.68 -4.53
CA TYR A 89 -20.48 8.48 -4.93
C TYR A 89 -20.46 9.78 -4.15
N ALA A 90 -19.42 9.98 -3.35
CA ALA A 90 -19.14 11.23 -2.64
C ALA A 90 -18.08 12.01 -3.44
N SER A 91 -18.48 13.16 -3.94
CA SER A 91 -17.58 14.06 -4.68
C SER A 91 -16.74 14.92 -3.73
N ALA A 92 -15.62 15.42 -4.23
CA ALA A 92 -14.82 16.43 -3.54
C ALA A 92 -15.53 17.80 -3.42
N VAL A 93 -16.53 18.05 -4.26
CA VAL A 93 -17.18 19.38 -4.41
C VAL A 93 -18.56 19.39 -3.76
N ASP A 94 -19.29 18.26 -3.80
CA ASP A 94 -20.64 18.16 -3.30
C ASP A 94 -20.66 17.37 -1.97
N PRO A 95 -21.18 17.95 -0.88
CA PRO A 95 -21.26 17.28 0.41
C PRO A 95 -22.28 16.13 0.44
N PHE A 96 -23.16 16.04 -0.55
CA PHE A 96 -24.20 15.01 -0.60
C PHE A 96 -23.82 13.89 -1.58
N PRO A 97 -23.75 12.63 -1.12
CA PRO A 97 -23.48 11.52 -1.99
C PRO A 97 -24.59 11.31 -3.04
N VAL A 98 -24.18 11.04 -4.26
CA VAL A 98 -25.09 10.69 -5.36
C VAL A 98 -25.16 9.18 -5.47
N ARG A 99 -26.40 8.63 -5.53
CA ARG A 99 -26.61 7.22 -5.78
C ARG A 99 -26.50 6.92 -7.26
N ILE A 100 -25.66 5.98 -7.61
CA ILE A 100 -25.37 5.59 -8.99
C ILE A 100 -25.53 4.08 -9.10
N GLN A 101 -26.19 3.61 -10.17
CA GLN A 101 -26.19 2.20 -10.54
C GLN A 101 -25.04 1.94 -11.49
N GLY A 102 -24.02 1.26 -11.01
CA GLY A 102 -22.92 0.74 -11.83
C GLY A 102 -23.30 -0.58 -12.50
N THR A 103 -22.50 -0.98 -13.46
CA THR A 103 -22.62 -2.29 -14.11
C THR A 103 -22.19 -3.39 -13.14
N PHE A 104 -22.98 -4.45 -13.04
CA PHE A 104 -22.53 -5.67 -12.41
C PHE A 104 -21.57 -6.39 -13.36
N VAL A 105 -20.40 -6.79 -12.85
CA VAL A 105 -19.37 -7.52 -13.59
C VAL A 105 -19.23 -8.89 -12.92
N SER A 106 -19.47 -9.96 -13.69
CA SER A 106 -19.27 -11.33 -13.23
C SER A 106 -17.83 -11.80 -13.47
N ASP A 107 -17.44 -12.90 -12.85
CA ASP A 107 -16.12 -13.51 -13.06
C ASP A 107 -15.89 -13.87 -14.55
N ASN A 108 -16.93 -14.37 -15.22
CA ASN A 108 -16.86 -14.66 -16.64
C ASN A 108 -16.68 -13.40 -17.51
N ASP A 109 -17.27 -12.26 -17.12
CA ASP A 109 -17.04 -10.99 -17.80
C ASP A 109 -15.59 -10.54 -17.66
N VAL A 110 -15.00 -10.72 -16.46
CA VAL A 110 -13.58 -10.42 -16.22
C VAL A 110 -12.69 -11.30 -17.10
N GLU A 111 -12.94 -12.62 -17.15
CA GLU A 111 -12.19 -13.54 -18.00
C GLU A 111 -12.24 -13.14 -19.48
N ASN A 112 -13.44 -12.86 -19.99
CA ASN A 112 -13.63 -12.43 -21.38
C ASN A 112 -12.87 -11.12 -21.69
N VAL A 113 -12.90 -10.15 -20.79
CA VAL A 113 -12.16 -8.89 -20.98
C VAL A 113 -10.66 -9.13 -20.95
N VAL A 114 -10.17 -9.96 -20.02
CA VAL A 114 -8.74 -10.29 -19.92
C VAL A 114 -8.25 -11.00 -21.17
N GLU A 115 -9.02 -11.98 -21.70
CA GLU A 115 -8.68 -12.66 -22.95
C GLU A 115 -8.64 -11.69 -24.13
N HIS A 116 -9.64 -10.81 -24.21
CA HIS A 116 -9.70 -9.79 -25.25
C HIS A 116 -8.48 -8.87 -25.22
N VAL A 117 -8.11 -8.38 -24.04
CA VAL A 117 -6.96 -7.48 -23.88
C VAL A 117 -5.64 -8.20 -24.19
N LYS A 118 -5.46 -9.45 -23.77
CA LYS A 118 -4.29 -10.26 -24.10
C LYS A 118 -4.09 -10.46 -25.59
N ALA A 119 -5.15 -10.44 -26.39
CA ALA A 119 -5.06 -10.56 -27.85
C ALA A 119 -4.40 -9.34 -28.52
N TYR A 120 -4.30 -8.20 -27.85
CA TYR A 120 -3.65 -6.98 -28.38
C TYR A 120 -2.13 -6.96 -28.20
N GLY A 121 -1.55 -7.84 -27.38
CA GLY A 121 -0.12 -7.93 -27.17
C GLY A 121 0.29 -8.40 -25.77
N SER A 122 1.58 -8.61 -25.62
CA SER A 122 2.16 -8.87 -24.29
C SER A 122 2.37 -7.58 -23.53
N PRO A 123 2.19 -7.56 -22.19
CA PRO A 123 2.48 -6.40 -21.39
C PRO A 123 3.97 -6.07 -21.40
N GLU A 124 4.31 -4.79 -21.50
CA GLU A 124 5.66 -4.29 -21.24
C GLU A 124 5.75 -4.00 -19.74
N TYR A 125 6.39 -4.86 -18.98
CA TYR A 125 6.67 -4.61 -17.58
C TYR A 125 7.81 -3.63 -17.43
N ILE A 126 7.77 -2.84 -16.38
CA ILE A 126 8.90 -2.03 -15.95
C ILE A 126 10.00 -2.99 -15.51
N ASP A 127 11.25 -2.73 -15.90
CA ASP A 127 12.39 -3.61 -15.67
C ASP A 127 12.44 -4.15 -14.22
N ASP A 128 12.85 -5.40 -14.08
CA ASP A 128 12.91 -6.15 -12.80
C ASP A 128 13.80 -5.46 -11.74
N GLU A 129 14.66 -4.52 -12.14
CA GLU A 129 15.48 -3.70 -11.23
C GLU A 129 14.66 -2.87 -10.21
N ILE A 130 13.37 -2.63 -10.46
CA ILE A 130 12.49 -1.93 -9.51
C ILE A 130 11.96 -2.87 -8.41
N PHE A 131 12.07 -4.17 -8.62
CA PHE A 131 11.66 -5.23 -7.70
C PHE A 131 12.86 -5.87 -6.98
N VAL A 132 14.01 -5.22 -6.96
CA VAL A 132 15.11 -5.60 -6.07
C VAL A 132 14.58 -5.40 -4.65
N ASP A 133 14.32 -6.49 -3.97
CA ASP A 133 13.92 -6.46 -2.56
C ASP A 133 15.03 -5.75 -1.78
N ASP A 134 14.66 -4.69 -1.05
CA ASP A 134 15.55 -4.02 -0.09
C ASP A 134 16.11 -5.01 0.97
N ASP A 135 15.58 -6.23 1.02
CA ASP A 135 16.06 -7.33 1.87
C ASP A 135 17.39 -7.95 1.37
N GLU A 136 17.76 -7.82 0.07
CA GLU A 136 19.11 -8.20 -0.37
C GLU A 136 20.14 -7.11 -0.02
N ASP A 137 19.73 -5.85 0.14
CA ASP A 137 20.59 -4.77 0.64
C ASP A 137 20.78 -4.82 2.18
N ALA A 138 20.01 -5.62 2.90
CA ALA A 138 20.26 -5.89 4.33
C ALA A 138 21.47 -6.83 4.53
N GLU A 139 21.87 -7.61 3.52
CA GLU A 139 23.15 -8.35 3.49
C GLU A 139 24.24 -7.65 2.66
N GLY A 140 23.88 -6.61 1.87
CA GLY A 140 24.74 -5.87 0.98
C GLY A 140 24.78 -4.36 1.23
N GLY A 141 24.64 -3.90 2.48
CA GLY A 141 25.09 -2.56 2.85
C GLY A 141 26.56 -2.43 2.37
N PRO A 142 27.02 -1.23 1.94
CA PRO A 142 28.39 -1.09 1.56
C PRO A 142 29.21 -1.72 2.66
N SER A 143 29.90 -2.82 2.34
CA SER A 143 30.75 -3.51 3.27
C SER A 143 31.76 -2.47 3.74
N LEU A 144 31.45 -1.81 4.86
CA LEU A 144 32.40 -0.96 5.60
C LEU A 144 33.58 -1.82 6.09
N PHE A 145 33.46 -3.11 5.84
CA PHE A 145 34.45 -4.11 6.14
C PHE A 145 34.79 -4.84 4.84
N SER A 146 35.63 -4.21 4.00
CA SER A 146 36.41 -4.96 3.04
C SER A 146 37.22 -5.97 3.84
N ASP A 147 36.98 -7.24 3.53
CA ASP A 147 37.61 -8.39 4.13
C ASP A 147 39.14 -8.14 4.27
N GLY A 148 39.59 -7.95 5.50
CA GLY A 148 40.99 -8.08 5.85
C GLY A 148 41.81 -6.84 6.18
N ASP A 149 41.36 -5.62 5.96
CA ASP A 149 42.22 -4.42 6.12
C ASP A 149 41.93 -3.53 7.37
N ASP A 150 40.92 -3.86 8.19
CA ASP A 150 40.70 -3.13 9.44
C ASP A 150 41.41 -3.82 10.63
N PRO A 151 42.45 -3.21 11.20
CA PRO A 151 43.16 -3.77 12.34
C PRO A 151 42.27 -3.94 13.58
N LEU A 152 41.15 -3.21 13.68
CA LEU A 152 40.15 -3.34 14.74
C LEU A 152 39.30 -4.59 14.57
N TYR A 153 39.06 -5.04 13.34
CA TYR A 153 38.29 -6.26 13.08
C TYR A 153 38.99 -7.50 13.64
N GLN A 154 40.29 -7.61 13.41
CA GLN A 154 41.10 -8.74 13.94
C GLN A 154 41.15 -8.75 15.48
N GLN A 155 41.26 -7.58 16.09
CA GLN A 155 41.21 -7.45 17.56
C GLN A 155 39.84 -7.85 18.15
N ALA A 156 38.77 -7.41 17.49
CA ALA A 156 37.39 -7.76 17.87
C ALA A 156 37.15 -9.29 17.73
N LEU A 157 37.66 -9.88 16.65
CA LEU A 157 37.58 -11.33 16.41
C LEU A 157 38.27 -12.13 17.49
N ASP A 158 39.49 -11.74 17.87
CA ASP A 158 40.25 -12.39 18.93
C ASP A 158 39.56 -12.31 20.30
N ILE A 159 38.95 -11.16 20.61
CA ILE A 159 38.14 -10.99 21.85
C ILE A 159 36.91 -11.91 21.84
N VAL A 160 36.22 -12.03 20.70
CA VAL A 160 35.04 -12.92 20.57
C VAL A 160 35.44 -14.39 20.72
N ILE A 161 36.56 -14.81 20.08
CA ILE A 161 37.05 -16.19 20.16
C ILE A 161 37.46 -16.54 21.62
N GLN A 162 38.20 -15.66 22.29
CA GLN A 162 38.64 -15.88 23.68
C GLN A 162 37.45 -15.89 24.69
N ALA A 163 36.45 -15.03 24.43
CA ALA A 163 35.31 -14.89 25.32
C ALA A 163 34.21 -15.93 25.07
N GLY A 164 34.18 -16.56 23.89
CA GLY A 164 33.11 -17.48 23.47
C GLY A 164 31.74 -16.80 23.36
N LYS A 165 31.70 -15.47 23.25
CA LYS A 165 30.49 -14.66 23.18
C LYS A 165 30.67 -13.47 22.23
N ALA A 166 29.79 -13.37 21.22
CA ALA A 166 29.71 -12.21 20.34
C ALA A 166 28.67 -11.21 20.92
N SER A 167 29.15 -10.13 21.49
CA SER A 167 28.31 -9.05 22.02
C SER A 167 28.98 -7.70 21.76
N ALA A 168 28.30 -6.79 21.06
CA ALA A 168 28.81 -5.44 20.79
C ALA A 168 29.20 -4.69 22.08
N SER A 169 28.38 -4.79 23.14
CA SER A 169 28.65 -4.17 24.45
C SER A 169 29.86 -4.77 25.18
N TYR A 170 30.23 -6.01 24.86
CA TYR A 170 31.42 -6.65 25.44
C TYR A 170 32.67 -6.22 24.70
N ILE A 171 32.63 -6.12 23.39
CA ILE A 171 33.72 -5.67 22.52
C ILE A 171 34.08 -4.22 22.80
N GLN A 172 33.08 -3.33 22.95
CA GLN A 172 33.28 -1.90 23.22
C GLN A 172 33.92 -1.58 24.57
N ARG A 173 33.98 -2.52 25.52
CA ARG A 173 34.56 -2.32 26.86
C ARG A 173 35.97 -2.86 27.00
N ARG A 174 36.54 -3.41 25.94
CA ARG A 174 37.89 -3.97 25.92
C ARG A 174 38.79 -3.22 24.95
#